data_5befa408f1580510a397ca6c25a6b9d4
#
_entry.id   5befa408f1580510a397ca6c25a6b9d4
#
_cell.length_a   1.000
_cell.length_b   1.000
_cell.length_c   1.000
_cell.angle_alpha   90.00
_cell.angle_beta   90.00
_cell.angle_gamma   90.00
#
_symmetry.space_group_name_H-M   'P 1'
#
loop_
_entity.id
_entity.type
_entity.pdbx_description
1 polymer ?
#
loop_
_entity_poly.entity_id
_entity_poly.type
_entity_poly.pdbx_seq_one_letter_code
_entity_poly.pdbx_strand_id
1 'polypeptide(L)'
;KAVSLNYTVRKYEDDLIDYGRLRNAIIHNNNEDIVIAEPHDSVVEKIEHIEKILTTPPKALDTVARCEVVIISADSSMREVIKRIASSGFSNLPVYKEKELIGVANGQKILDGFGKFLISGGKAEVFLSNVKIEDMLSKLEGSNYYVVAPASYTVEECLNEFSKNHKLLAILFTKDGLRTQLPLGIMTGADVLEANKMLENY
;
A
#
# COMPACT_ATOMS: atom_id res chain seq x y z
N LYS A 1 -5.96 -2.15 -22.50
CA LYS A 1 -4.83 -1.34 -21.99
C LYS A 1 -5.19 -0.60 -20.69
N ALA A 2 -6.41 -0.04 -20.54
CA ALA A 2 -6.87 0.58 -19.29
C ALA A 2 -6.99 -0.47 -18.16
N VAL A 3 -7.58 -1.62 -18.42
CA VAL A 3 -7.76 -2.74 -17.46
C VAL A 3 -6.44 -3.21 -16.85
N SER A 4 -5.34 -3.19 -17.59
CA SER A 4 -4.03 -3.62 -17.09
C SER A 4 -3.35 -2.60 -16.17
N LEU A 5 -3.82 -1.35 -16.16
CA LEU A 5 -3.16 -0.24 -15.48
C LEU A 5 -3.93 0.27 -14.25
N ASN A 6 -5.25 0.07 -14.19
CA ASN A 6 -6.13 0.61 -13.18
C ASN A 6 -6.80 -0.52 -12.39
N TYR A 7 -6.68 -0.50 -11.06
CA TYR A 7 -7.21 -1.52 -10.18
C TYR A 7 -8.75 -1.55 -10.21
N THR A 8 -9.40 -0.39 -10.13
CA THR A 8 -10.86 -0.26 -10.13
C THR A 8 -11.46 -0.72 -11.45
N VAL A 9 -10.90 -0.30 -12.59
CA VAL A 9 -11.36 -0.75 -13.92
C VAL A 9 -11.24 -2.27 -14.06
N ARG A 10 -10.17 -2.88 -13.53
CA ARG A 10 -9.99 -4.33 -13.54
C ARG A 10 -11.00 -5.04 -12.62
N LYS A 11 -11.27 -4.47 -11.44
CA LYS A 11 -12.23 -5.03 -10.47
C LYS A 11 -13.65 -5.06 -11.02
N TYR A 12 -14.04 -4.04 -11.80
CA TYR A 12 -15.39 -3.87 -12.34
C TYR A 12 -15.44 -4.09 -13.87
N GLU A 13 -14.50 -4.84 -14.45
CA GLU A 13 -14.39 -5.02 -15.92
C GLU A 13 -15.67 -5.57 -16.53
N ASP A 14 -16.21 -6.65 -15.98
CA ASP A 14 -17.42 -7.30 -16.49
C ASP A 14 -18.64 -6.38 -16.34
N ASP A 15 -18.80 -5.73 -15.20
CA ASP A 15 -19.88 -4.74 -14.99
C ASP A 15 -19.81 -3.60 -16.02
N LEU A 16 -18.62 -3.02 -16.22
CA LEU A 16 -18.43 -1.93 -17.19
C LEU A 16 -18.73 -2.35 -18.63
N ILE A 17 -18.41 -3.58 -19.00
CA ILE A 17 -18.76 -4.12 -20.32
C ILE A 17 -20.27 -4.28 -20.46
N ASP A 18 -20.94 -4.83 -19.44
CA ASP A 18 -22.38 -5.06 -19.45
C ASP A 18 -23.17 -3.74 -19.43
N TYR A 19 -22.69 -2.74 -18.68
CA TYR A 19 -23.27 -1.39 -18.69
C TYR A 19 -23.12 -0.71 -20.07
N GLY A 20 -21.97 -0.91 -20.73
CA GLY A 20 -21.78 -0.45 -22.10
C GLY A 20 -22.77 -1.08 -23.09
N ARG A 21 -23.03 -2.37 -22.93
CA ARG A 21 -24.02 -3.12 -23.75
C ARG A 21 -25.44 -2.63 -23.47
N LEU A 22 -25.82 -2.46 -22.19
CA LEU A 22 -27.12 -1.94 -21.78
C LEU A 22 -27.36 -0.55 -22.34
N ARG A 23 -26.40 0.36 -22.14
CA ARG A 23 -26.47 1.72 -22.70
C ARG A 23 -26.67 1.71 -24.20
N ASN A 24 -25.96 0.87 -24.92
CA ASN A 24 -26.10 0.77 -26.38
C ASN A 24 -27.47 0.21 -26.79
N ALA A 25 -28.01 -0.76 -26.07
CA ALA A 25 -29.36 -1.28 -26.29
C ALA A 25 -30.43 -0.21 -26.09
N ILE A 26 -30.31 0.62 -25.05
CA ILE A 26 -31.24 1.72 -24.78
C ILE A 26 -31.18 2.81 -25.86
N ILE A 27 -29.97 3.26 -26.25
CA ILE A 27 -29.80 4.42 -27.14
C ILE A 27 -30.02 4.06 -28.60
N HIS A 28 -29.56 2.91 -29.06
CA HIS A 28 -29.62 2.56 -30.52
C HIS A 28 -30.97 1.97 -30.96
N ASN A 29 -31.83 1.55 -30.00
CA ASN A 29 -33.15 1.07 -30.31
C ASN A 29 -34.28 2.13 -30.22
N ASN A 30 -33.90 3.39 -30.04
CA ASN A 30 -34.87 4.51 -30.03
C ASN A 30 -35.35 4.80 -31.43
N ASN A 31 -36.33 4.05 -31.90
CA ASN A 31 -37.24 4.51 -32.91
C ASN A 31 -38.41 5.21 -32.22
N GLU A 32 -38.52 6.55 -32.43
CA GLU A 32 -39.68 7.36 -32.05
C GLU A 32 -39.94 7.48 -30.52
N ASP A 33 -39.15 8.23 -29.77
CA ASP A 33 -39.40 8.67 -28.37
C ASP A 33 -39.91 7.61 -27.36
N ILE A 34 -39.77 6.33 -27.69
CA ILE A 34 -40.17 5.23 -26.80
C ILE A 34 -38.93 4.74 -26.01
N VAL A 35 -38.96 4.90 -24.69
CA VAL A 35 -37.99 4.29 -23.80
C VAL A 35 -38.25 2.78 -23.73
N ILE A 36 -37.37 1.98 -24.33
CA ILE A 36 -37.51 0.51 -24.41
C ILE A 36 -37.17 -0.18 -23.10
N ALA A 37 -36.26 0.39 -22.31
CA ALA A 37 -35.85 -0.13 -21.01
C ALA A 37 -35.32 1.01 -20.14
N GLU A 38 -35.58 0.92 -18.83
CA GLU A 38 -34.97 1.76 -17.81
C GLU A 38 -34.00 0.89 -16.97
N PRO A 39 -32.78 1.36 -16.68
CA PRO A 39 -31.89 0.61 -15.80
C PRO A 39 -32.47 0.59 -14.38
N HIS A 40 -32.32 -0.53 -13.70
CA HIS A 40 -32.68 -0.63 -12.28
C HIS A 40 -31.83 0.32 -11.44
N ASP A 41 -32.40 0.91 -10.39
CA ASP A 41 -31.73 1.89 -9.52
C ASP A 41 -30.38 1.40 -9.02
N SER A 42 -30.29 0.14 -8.61
CA SER A 42 -29.04 -0.46 -8.14
C SER A 42 -27.93 -0.51 -9.22
N VAL A 43 -28.28 -0.52 -10.50
CA VAL A 43 -27.31 -0.44 -11.62
C VAL A 43 -26.80 1.00 -11.75
N VAL A 44 -27.69 1.97 -11.62
CA VAL A 44 -27.34 3.40 -11.66
C VAL A 44 -26.43 3.75 -10.48
N GLU A 45 -26.82 3.38 -9.26
CA GLU A 45 -26.01 3.58 -8.05
C GLU A 45 -24.61 2.97 -8.18
N LYS A 46 -24.51 1.77 -8.75
CA LYS A 46 -23.21 1.11 -8.94
C LYS A 46 -22.35 1.82 -9.98
N ILE A 47 -22.92 2.32 -11.08
CA ILE A 47 -22.19 3.10 -12.09
C ILE A 47 -21.70 4.42 -11.48
N GLU A 48 -22.54 5.13 -10.75
CA GLU A 48 -22.20 6.40 -10.07
C GLU A 48 -21.08 6.18 -9.05
N HIS A 49 -21.13 5.10 -8.29
CA HIS A 49 -20.06 4.71 -7.36
C HIS A 49 -18.73 4.48 -8.09
N ILE A 50 -18.74 3.73 -9.19
CA ILE A 50 -17.52 3.48 -10.00
C ILE A 50 -17.00 4.80 -10.58
N GLU A 51 -17.88 5.65 -11.11
CA GLU A 51 -17.52 6.98 -11.62
C GLU A 51 -16.86 7.83 -10.54
N LYS A 52 -17.43 7.88 -9.34
CA LYS A 52 -16.91 8.64 -8.20
C LYS A 52 -15.48 8.20 -7.85
N ILE A 53 -15.22 6.90 -7.75
CA ILE A 53 -13.89 6.38 -7.47
C ILE A 53 -12.89 6.78 -8.57
N LEU A 54 -13.31 6.75 -9.84
CA LEU A 54 -12.43 7.05 -10.97
C LEU A 54 -12.18 8.55 -11.16
N THR A 55 -13.14 9.40 -10.83
CA THR A 55 -13.05 10.86 -11.03
C THR A 55 -12.55 11.60 -9.79
N THR A 56 -12.86 11.09 -8.61
CA THR A 56 -12.49 11.69 -7.32
C THR A 56 -11.96 10.61 -6.38
N PRO A 57 -10.83 9.97 -6.72
CA PRO A 57 -10.33 8.84 -5.95
C PRO A 57 -9.90 9.27 -4.54
N PRO A 58 -10.23 8.48 -3.49
CA PRO A 58 -9.84 8.78 -2.13
C PRO A 58 -8.33 8.64 -1.95
N LYS A 59 -7.72 9.60 -1.24
CA LYS A 59 -6.31 9.54 -0.88
C LYS A 59 -6.08 8.56 0.26
N ALA A 60 -5.00 7.78 0.18
CA ALA A 60 -4.69 6.79 1.20
C ALA A 60 -4.39 7.42 2.57
N LEU A 61 -3.72 8.56 2.61
CA LEU A 61 -3.41 9.30 3.85
C LEU A 61 -4.66 9.79 4.59
N ASP A 62 -5.70 10.15 3.86
CA ASP A 62 -6.92 10.70 4.45
C ASP A 62 -7.89 9.59 4.91
N THR A 63 -7.63 8.33 4.58
CA THR A 63 -8.57 7.23 4.76
C THR A 63 -8.00 6.01 5.48
N VAL A 64 -7.05 5.30 4.88
CA VAL A 64 -6.60 3.97 5.33
C VAL A 64 -5.16 3.93 5.86
N ALA A 65 -4.34 4.92 5.51
CA ALA A 65 -2.96 4.96 5.97
C ALA A 65 -2.89 5.38 7.45
N ARG A 66 -1.98 4.74 8.18
CA ARG A 66 -1.70 5.13 9.57
C ARG A 66 -0.80 6.33 9.59
N CYS A 67 -1.23 7.42 10.23
CA CYS A 67 -0.46 8.65 10.38
C CYS A 67 0.56 8.59 11.53
N GLU A 68 0.42 7.65 12.46
CA GLU A 68 1.44 7.42 13.50
C GLU A 68 2.55 6.54 12.94
N VAL A 69 3.71 7.13 12.67
CA VAL A 69 4.87 6.43 12.10
C VAL A 69 6.04 6.47 13.08
N VAL A 70 6.45 5.30 13.56
CA VAL A 70 7.61 5.15 14.42
C VAL A 70 8.86 4.99 13.58
N ILE A 71 9.79 5.93 13.69
CA ILE A 71 11.05 5.98 12.93
C ILE A 71 12.18 5.39 13.77
N ILE A 72 13.12 4.71 13.10
CA ILE A 72 14.34 4.16 13.66
C ILE A 72 15.56 4.87 13.06
N SER A 73 16.57 5.17 13.86
CA SER A 73 17.87 5.64 13.37
C SER A 73 18.70 4.48 12.79
N ALA A 74 19.44 4.74 11.73
CA ALA A 74 20.30 3.76 11.05
C ALA A 74 21.34 3.10 11.98
N ASP A 75 21.83 3.84 12.98
CA ASP A 75 22.82 3.41 13.94
C ASP A 75 22.24 2.66 15.16
N SER A 76 20.90 2.51 15.23
CA SER A 76 20.24 1.77 16.32
C SER A 76 20.70 0.32 16.36
N SER A 77 20.97 -0.17 17.56
CA SER A 77 21.26 -1.58 17.81
C SER A 77 20.03 -2.45 17.55
N MET A 78 20.24 -3.72 17.23
CA MET A 78 19.13 -4.67 17.05
C MET A 78 18.27 -4.80 18.30
N ARG A 79 18.86 -4.65 19.50
CA ARG A 79 18.12 -4.61 20.77
C ARG A 79 17.11 -3.45 20.81
N GLU A 80 17.52 -2.25 20.41
CA GLU A 80 16.64 -1.07 20.37
C GLU A 80 15.53 -1.23 19.34
N VAL A 81 15.87 -1.73 18.16
CA VAL A 81 14.87 -1.98 17.09
C VAL A 81 13.82 -2.99 17.55
N ILE A 82 14.25 -4.13 18.12
CA ILE A 82 13.33 -5.16 18.64
C ILE A 82 12.46 -4.61 19.79
N LYS A 83 13.04 -3.85 20.72
CA LYS A 83 12.26 -3.18 21.76
C LYS A 83 11.21 -2.25 21.18
N ARG A 84 11.56 -1.48 20.15
CA ARG A 84 10.65 -0.54 19.53
C ARG A 84 9.50 -1.26 18.81
N ILE A 85 9.79 -2.34 18.08
CA ILE A 85 8.75 -3.20 17.47
C ILE A 85 7.82 -3.76 18.55
N ALA A 86 8.38 -4.32 19.63
CA ALA A 86 7.60 -4.92 20.70
C ALA A 86 6.72 -3.91 21.45
N SER A 87 7.20 -2.68 21.65
CA SER A 87 6.48 -1.64 22.40
C SER A 87 5.45 -0.89 21.56
N SER A 88 5.69 -0.71 20.26
CA SER A 88 4.77 -0.01 19.36
C SER A 88 3.67 -0.90 18.76
N GLY A 89 3.91 -2.22 18.72
CA GLY A 89 3.05 -3.16 18.00
C GLY A 89 3.16 -3.08 16.45
N PHE A 90 4.06 -2.24 15.93
CA PHE A 90 4.28 -2.08 14.49
C PHE A 90 5.39 -2.99 14.00
N SER A 91 5.11 -3.80 12.97
CA SER A 91 6.09 -4.74 12.39
C SER A 91 7.01 -4.11 11.35
N ASN A 92 6.66 -2.95 10.82
CA ASN A 92 7.39 -2.26 9.76
C ASN A 92 7.76 -0.85 10.22
N LEU A 93 9.04 -0.62 10.47
CA LEU A 93 9.55 0.65 10.98
C LEU A 93 10.50 1.29 9.93
N PRO A 94 10.22 2.49 9.42
CA PRO A 94 11.13 3.22 8.53
C PRO A 94 12.46 3.51 9.24
N VAL A 95 13.56 3.29 8.54
CA VAL A 95 14.92 3.53 9.04
C VAL A 95 15.54 4.69 8.31
N TYR A 96 15.94 5.70 9.06
CA TYR A 96 16.55 6.91 8.53
C TYR A 96 18.02 7.01 8.94
N LYS A 97 18.84 7.41 7.98
CA LYS A 97 20.20 7.86 8.23
C LYS A 97 20.24 9.37 8.00
N GLU A 98 20.48 10.13 9.06
CA GLU A 98 20.31 11.58 9.05
C GLU A 98 18.88 11.98 8.62
N LYS A 99 18.73 12.44 7.36
CA LYS A 99 17.42 12.85 6.78
C LYS A 99 16.97 11.93 5.65
N GLU A 100 17.69 10.85 5.36
CA GLU A 100 17.41 9.98 4.24
C GLU A 100 16.84 8.63 4.71
N LEU A 101 15.74 8.20 4.12
CA LEU A 101 15.18 6.88 4.29
C LEU A 101 16.08 5.85 3.58
N ILE A 102 16.72 4.99 4.36
CA ILE A 102 17.60 3.93 3.85
C ILE A 102 16.91 2.58 3.74
N GLY A 103 15.74 2.40 4.35
CA GLY A 103 14.99 1.15 4.29
C GLY A 103 13.86 1.07 5.31
N VAL A 104 13.29 -0.12 5.42
CA VAL A 104 12.23 -0.45 6.40
C VAL A 104 12.68 -1.67 7.20
N ALA A 105 12.81 -1.52 8.51
CA ALA A 105 13.02 -2.62 9.43
C ALA A 105 11.72 -3.42 9.56
N ASN A 106 11.77 -4.72 9.26
CA ASN A 106 10.62 -5.61 9.35
C ASN A 106 10.93 -6.75 10.34
N GLY A 107 9.99 -7.04 11.25
CA GLY A 107 10.17 -8.03 12.32
C GLY A 107 10.52 -9.43 11.80
N GLN A 108 9.90 -9.90 10.71
CA GLN A 108 10.21 -11.20 10.14
C GLN A 108 11.62 -11.23 9.54
N LYS A 109 12.01 -10.17 8.82
CA LYS A 109 13.38 -10.07 8.27
C LYS A 109 14.45 -10.01 9.35
N ILE A 110 14.14 -9.36 10.48
CA ILE A 110 15.03 -9.33 11.65
C ILE A 110 15.18 -10.74 12.24
N LEU A 111 14.09 -11.47 12.38
CA LEU A 111 14.13 -12.86 12.88
C LEU A 111 14.92 -13.77 11.95
N ASP A 112 14.74 -13.65 10.63
CA ASP A 112 15.49 -14.40 9.62
C ASP A 112 17.00 -14.08 9.69
N GLY A 113 17.35 -12.80 9.83
CA GLY A 113 18.74 -12.34 9.98
C GLY A 113 19.37 -12.85 11.28
N PHE A 114 18.64 -12.82 12.38
CA PHE A 114 19.06 -13.36 13.67
C PHE A 114 19.31 -14.88 13.58
N GLY A 115 18.37 -15.62 13.00
CA GLY A 115 18.51 -17.06 12.80
C GLY A 115 19.76 -17.42 11.99
N LYS A 116 20.01 -16.74 10.87
CA LYS A 116 21.22 -16.91 10.06
C LYS A 116 22.49 -16.60 10.84
N PHE A 117 22.48 -15.54 11.66
CA PHE A 117 23.62 -15.17 12.49
C PHE A 117 23.95 -16.26 13.54
N LEU A 118 22.93 -16.83 14.20
CA LEU A 118 23.10 -17.92 15.14
C LEU A 118 23.64 -19.20 14.47
N ILE A 119 23.10 -19.57 13.31
CA ILE A 119 23.54 -20.75 12.52
C ILE A 119 24.99 -20.61 12.12
N SER A 120 25.47 -19.39 11.85
CA SER A 120 26.89 -19.12 11.53
C SER A 120 27.81 -19.13 12.77
N GLY A 121 27.33 -19.50 13.96
CA GLY A 121 28.11 -19.56 15.21
C GLY A 121 28.12 -18.23 16.00
N GLY A 122 27.34 -17.24 15.59
CA GLY A 122 27.19 -15.98 16.31
C GLY A 122 26.47 -16.14 17.65
N LYS A 123 26.80 -15.30 18.63
CA LYS A 123 26.13 -15.27 19.95
C LYS A 123 24.99 -14.27 19.94
N ALA A 124 23.82 -14.63 20.51
CA ALA A 124 22.65 -13.77 20.59
C ALA A 124 22.92 -12.36 21.14
N GLU A 125 23.73 -12.28 22.22
CA GLU A 125 24.08 -11.01 22.84
C GLU A 125 24.87 -10.09 21.89
N VAL A 126 25.77 -10.67 21.08
CA VAL A 126 26.55 -9.92 20.09
C VAL A 126 25.62 -9.38 18.99
N PHE A 127 24.67 -10.19 18.52
CA PHE A 127 23.67 -9.71 17.55
C PHE A 127 22.88 -8.54 18.10
N LEU A 128 22.37 -8.67 19.32
CA LEU A 128 21.52 -7.66 19.92
C LEU A 128 22.24 -6.35 20.20
N SER A 129 23.50 -6.39 20.62
CA SER A 129 24.22 -5.21 21.09
C SER A 129 25.14 -4.58 20.04
N ASN A 130 25.71 -5.38 19.13
CA ASN A 130 26.76 -4.92 18.21
C ASN A 130 26.30 -4.79 16.76
N VAL A 131 25.25 -5.54 16.35
CA VAL A 131 24.72 -5.41 14.98
C VAL A 131 23.79 -4.19 14.92
N LYS A 132 24.07 -3.29 13.99
CA LYS A 132 23.22 -2.13 13.69
C LYS A 132 22.19 -2.46 12.62
N ILE A 133 21.07 -1.74 12.64
CA ILE A 133 20.02 -1.96 11.63
C ILE A 133 20.50 -1.66 10.23
N GLU A 134 21.35 -0.66 10.01
CA GLU A 134 21.92 -0.34 8.70
C GLU A 134 22.74 -1.50 8.12
N ASP A 135 23.51 -2.24 8.94
CA ASP A 135 24.29 -3.42 8.50
C ASP A 135 23.39 -4.56 8.03
N MET A 136 22.17 -4.64 8.58
CA MET A 136 21.19 -5.63 8.18
C MET A 136 20.46 -5.22 6.90
N LEU A 137 20.11 -3.95 6.77
CA LEU A 137 19.43 -3.42 5.58
C LEU A 137 20.34 -3.46 4.35
N SER A 138 21.64 -3.21 4.48
CA SER A 138 22.60 -3.28 3.36
C SER A 138 22.63 -4.65 2.68
N LYS A 139 22.34 -5.73 3.43
CA LYS A 139 22.21 -7.09 2.90
C LYS A 139 20.89 -7.35 2.15
N LEU A 140 19.95 -6.43 2.24
CA LEU A 140 18.64 -6.47 1.57
C LEU A 140 18.59 -5.54 0.35
N GLU A 141 19.69 -4.88 0.00
CA GLU A 141 19.78 -4.01 -1.17
C GLU A 141 19.34 -4.74 -2.44
N GLY A 142 18.54 -4.07 -3.28
CA GLY A 142 17.97 -4.61 -4.51
C GLY A 142 16.60 -5.31 -4.35
N SER A 143 16.06 -5.44 -3.15
CA SER A 143 14.69 -5.93 -2.97
C SER A 143 13.70 -4.76 -2.90
N ASN A 144 12.79 -4.64 -3.89
CA ASN A 144 11.70 -3.66 -3.92
C ASN A 144 10.60 -4.06 -2.91
N TYR A 145 10.91 -4.00 -1.60
CA TYR A 145 9.99 -4.41 -0.53
C TYR A 145 9.28 -3.23 0.14
N TYR A 146 9.56 -2.00 -0.26
CA TYR A 146 8.81 -0.80 0.13
C TYR A 146 8.76 0.21 -1.02
N VAL A 147 7.76 1.07 -0.97
CA VAL A 147 7.56 2.19 -1.90
C VAL A 147 7.50 3.48 -1.10
N VAL A 148 8.03 4.57 -1.65
CA VAL A 148 7.81 5.92 -1.13
C VAL A 148 6.90 6.65 -2.10
N ALA A 149 5.77 7.10 -1.60
CA ALA A 149 4.71 7.73 -2.39
C ALA A 149 4.43 9.16 -1.90
N PRO A 150 3.95 10.05 -2.77
CA PRO A 150 3.52 11.39 -2.35
C PRO A 150 2.22 11.33 -1.53
N ALA A 151 1.95 12.40 -0.78
CA ALA A 151 0.73 12.54 0.02
C ALA A 151 -0.58 12.48 -0.81
N SER A 152 -0.48 12.75 -2.11
CA SER A 152 -1.60 12.68 -3.05
C SER A 152 -1.95 11.26 -3.51
N TYR A 153 -1.14 10.26 -3.13
CA TYR A 153 -1.32 8.88 -3.58
C TYR A 153 -2.67 8.32 -3.13
N THR A 154 -3.40 7.74 -4.07
CA THR A 154 -4.75 7.24 -3.84
C THR A 154 -4.76 5.83 -3.27
N VAL A 155 -5.88 5.44 -2.68
CA VAL A 155 -6.09 4.06 -2.20
C VAL A 155 -5.96 3.06 -3.34
N GLU A 156 -6.48 3.39 -4.51
CA GLU A 156 -6.38 2.57 -5.71
C GLU A 156 -4.93 2.33 -6.14
N GLU A 157 -4.11 3.39 -6.16
CA GLU A 157 -2.69 3.28 -6.49
C GLU A 157 -1.96 2.38 -5.50
N CYS A 158 -2.28 2.48 -4.20
CA CYS A 158 -1.73 1.59 -3.18
C CYS A 158 -2.10 0.12 -3.42
N LEU A 159 -3.37 -0.17 -3.66
CA LEU A 159 -3.83 -1.53 -3.96
C LEU A 159 -3.17 -2.10 -5.22
N ASN A 160 -2.95 -1.26 -6.22
CA ASN A 160 -2.26 -1.63 -7.45
C ASN A 160 -0.78 -1.99 -7.19
N GLU A 161 -0.07 -1.24 -6.32
CA GLU A 161 1.30 -1.57 -5.91
C GLU A 161 1.37 -2.93 -5.18
N PHE A 162 0.48 -3.17 -4.19
CA PHE A 162 0.42 -4.47 -3.49
C PHE A 162 0.04 -5.63 -4.43
N SER A 163 -0.83 -5.39 -5.40
CA SER A 163 -1.23 -6.37 -6.41
C SER A 163 -0.07 -6.75 -7.35
N LYS A 164 0.77 -5.78 -7.74
CA LYS A 164 1.91 -6.00 -8.63
C LYS A 164 3.09 -6.66 -7.91
N ASN A 165 3.26 -6.36 -6.63
CA ASN A 165 4.40 -6.80 -5.85
C ASN A 165 3.99 -7.46 -4.53
N HIS A 166 3.81 -8.78 -4.55
CA HIS A 166 3.47 -9.56 -3.36
C HIS A 166 4.55 -9.57 -2.26
N LYS A 167 5.76 -9.06 -2.55
CA LYS A 167 6.83 -8.89 -1.56
C LYS A 167 6.83 -7.51 -0.90
N LEU A 168 5.93 -6.62 -1.33
CA LEU A 168 5.82 -5.28 -0.79
C LEU A 168 5.36 -5.34 0.68
N LEU A 169 6.15 -4.78 1.58
CA LEU A 169 5.87 -4.74 3.01
C LEU A 169 5.15 -3.47 3.41
N ALA A 170 5.50 -2.34 2.78
CA ALA A 170 4.97 -1.04 3.15
C ALA A 170 5.02 -0.03 2.01
N ILE A 171 4.05 0.87 2.01
CA ILE A 171 4.05 2.14 1.26
C ILE A 171 4.19 3.24 2.30
N LEU A 172 5.24 4.05 2.18
CA LEU A 172 5.51 5.20 3.03
C LEU A 172 5.08 6.46 2.31
N PHE A 173 4.25 7.25 2.94
CA PHE A 173 3.79 8.52 2.38
C PHE A 173 4.64 9.65 2.91
N THR A 174 5.20 10.43 2.02
CA THR A 174 5.90 11.69 2.33
C THR A 174 5.21 12.82 1.58
N LYS A 175 5.57 14.07 1.87
CA LYS A 175 4.91 15.21 1.23
C LYS A 175 4.92 15.10 -0.31
N ASP A 176 6.09 14.83 -0.89
CA ASP A 176 6.28 14.84 -2.34
C ASP A 176 6.79 13.48 -2.90
N GLY A 177 6.76 12.40 -2.11
CA GLY A 177 7.25 11.08 -2.51
C GLY A 177 8.79 10.95 -2.47
N LEU A 178 9.48 11.79 -1.71
CA LEU A 178 10.94 11.82 -1.64
C LEU A 178 11.44 11.09 -0.39
N ARG A 179 12.53 10.32 -0.54
CA ARG A 179 13.20 9.62 0.57
C ARG A 179 13.85 10.55 1.60
N THR A 180 14.11 11.79 1.22
CA THR A 180 14.69 12.82 2.08
C THR A 180 13.67 13.56 2.95
N GLN A 181 12.42 13.15 2.88
CA GLN A 181 11.33 13.72 3.66
C GLN A 181 10.90 12.76 4.77
N LEU A 182 10.42 13.30 5.88
CA LEU A 182 9.84 12.50 6.95
C LEU A 182 8.49 11.89 6.51
N PRO A 183 8.17 10.67 6.96
CA PRO A 183 6.92 10.03 6.60
C PRO A 183 5.74 10.70 7.29
N LEU A 184 4.69 10.95 6.53
CA LEU A 184 3.39 11.44 7.01
C LEU A 184 2.48 10.28 7.41
N GLY A 185 2.70 9.10 6.84
CA GLY A 185 1.93 7.91 7.11
C GLY A 185 2.55 6.67 6.48
N ILE A 186 1.98 5.52 6.81
CA ILE A 186 2.38 4.21 6.32
C ILE A 186 1.14 3.36 6.04
N MET A 187 1.17 2.61 4.94
CA MET A 187 0.22 1.56 4.63
C MET A 187 0.97 0.24 4.43
N THR A 188 0.43 -0.84 4.93
CA THR A 188 1.04 -2.18 4.88
C THR A 188 0.10 -3.20 4.23
N GLY A 189 0.59 -4.41 3.97
CA GLY A 189 -0.25 -5.48 3.47
C GLY A 189 -1.43 -5.85 4.39
N ALA A 190 -1.34 -5.57 5.70
CA ALA A 190 -2.43 -5.77 6.64
C ALA A 190 -3.62 -4.82 6.40
N ASP A 191 -3.37 -3.66 5.83
CA ASP A 191 -4.36 -2.61 5.61
C ASP A 191 -5.13 -2.81 4.26
N VAL A 192 -4.69 -3.75 3.42
CA VAL A 192 -5.26 -4.00 2.08
C VAL A 192 -6.74 -4.40 2.13
N LEU A 193 -7.13 -5.22 3.12
CA LEU A 193 -8.53 -5.63 3.27
C LEU A 193 -9.43 -4.44 3.62
N GLU A 194 -8.97 -3.58 4.53
CA GLU A 194 -9.70 -2.37 4.92
C GLU A 194 -9.79 -1.38 3.75
N ALA A 195 -8.70 -1.22 3.00
CA ALA A 195 -8.66 -0.39 1.80
C ALA A 195 -9.68 -0.83 0.74
N ASN A 196 -9.82 -2.15 0.51
CA ASN A 196 -10.83 -2.66 -0.39
C ASN A 196 -12.26 -2.38 0.08
N LYS A 197 -12.55 -2.61 1.37
CA LYS A 197 -13.86 -2.30 1.96
C LYS A 197 -14.19 -0.81 1.90
N MET A 198 -13.18 0.03 2.11
CA MET A 198 -13.36 1.48 2.02
C MET A 198 -13.75 1.90 0.60
N LEU A 199 -13.08 1.36 -0.43
CA LEU A 199 -13.47 1.63 -1.83
C LEU A 199 -14.86 1.10 -2.18
N GLU A 200 -15.31 0.01 -1.57
CA GLU A 200 -16.67 -0.52 -1.78
C GLU A 200 -17.76 0.38 -1.19
N ASN A 201 -17.43 1.18 -0.18
CA ASN A 201 -18.38 2.03 0.54
C ASN A 201 -18.16 3.54 0.29
N TYR A 202 -17.21 3.91 -0.61
CA TYR A 202 -16.85 5.29 -0.92
C TYR A 202 -17.91 5.99 -1.75
#